data_5ea3c492378d30b1849d5a9d05da2b8e
#
_entry.id   5ea3c492378d30b1849d5a9d05da2b8e
#
_cell.length_a   1.000
_cell.length_b   1.000
_cell.length_c   1.000
_cell.angle_alpha   90.00
_cell.angle_beta   90.00
_cell.angle_gamma   90.00
#
_symmetry.space_group_name_H-M   'P 1'
#
loop_
_entity.id
_entity.type
_entity.pdbx_description
1 polymer ?
#
loop_
_entity_poly.entity_id
_entity_poly.type
_entity_poly.pdbx_seq_one_letter_code
_entity_poly.pdbx_strand_id
1 'polypeptide(L)'
;MTDNRALPPTAQHIRLPRDATSGALHVMDNTIIKIMDGKSFHLDDVNVVPNTNSRTLLLTTPNTTTRIYLSFAINTNVILEYFLYENPTVSNVGTDLTSYNKDRNSSATATLDVNHTPTVSSAGTVLSHGYIVTNNNNTERSDNRMWKLKANEEYLVRATNNSGGNANVTILLDWYEE
;
A
#
# COMPACT_ATOMS: atom_id res chain seq x y z
N MET A 1 -26.79 33.24 -38.84
CA MET A 1 -27.26 33.23 -37.45
C MET A 1 -26.35 32.28 -36.68
N THR A 2 -25.37 32.83 -35.94
CA THR A 2 -24.46 32.07 -35.09
C THR A 2 -25.14 31.87 -33.74
N ASP A 3 -25.50 30.60 -33.43
CA ASP A 3 -26.07 30.22 -32.12
C ASP A 3 -24.99 30.34 -31.03
N ASN A 4 -25.01 31.47 -30.34
CA ASN A 4 -24.09 31.83 -29.28
C ASN A 4 -24.67 31.36 -27.91
N ARG A 5 -25.03 30.07 -27.79
CA ARG A 5 -25.41 29.50 -26.48
C ARG A 5 -24.20 29.43 -25.59
N ALA A 6 -24.12 30.35 -24.64
CA ALA A 6 -23.18 30.26 -23.53
C ALA A 6 -23.40 28.94 -22.77
N LEU A 7 -22.39 28.10 -22.73
CA LEU A 7 -22.41 26.89 -21.92
C LEU A 7 -22.57 27.28 -20.44
N PRO A 8 -23.30 26.46 -19.66
CA PRO A 8 -23.48 26.72 -18.23
C PRO A 8 -22.13 26.78 -17.51
N PRO A 9 -21.97 27.65 -16.49
CA PRO A 9 -20.70 27.90 -15.81
C PRO A 9 -20.10 26.72 -15.02
N THR A 10 -20.76 25.57 -15.02
CA THR A 10 -20.31 24.34 -14.34
C THR A 10 -19.56 23.35 -15.23
N ALA A 11 -19.47 23.60 -16.53
CA ALA A 11 -18.66 22.74 -17.41
C ALA A 11 -17.18 23.16 -17.30
N GLN A 12 -16.47 22.68 -16.30
CA GLN A 12 -15.01 22.70 -16.31
C GLN A 12 -14.53 21.81 -17.46
N HIS A 13 -14.11 22.42 -18.56
CA HIS A 13 -13.40 21.67 -19.61
C HIS A 13 -12.05 21.25 -19.04
N ILE A 14 -11.96 19.98 -18.61
CA ILE A 14 -10.67 19.34 -18.34
C ILE A 14 -9.93 19.31 -19.68
N ARG A 15 -8.99 20.22 -19.87
CA ARG A 15 -8.06 20.16 -21.00
C ARG A 15 -7.09 19.01 -20.68
N LEU A 16 -7.34 17.87 -21.28
CA LEU A 16 -6.39 16.76 -21.24
C LEU A 16 -5.13 17.16 -22.01
N PRO A 17 -3.93 16.95 -21.46
CA PRO A 17 -2.69 17.30 -22.16
C PRO A 17 -2.61 16.51 -23.46
N ARG A 18 -2.32 17.20 -24.55
CA ARG A 18 -2.11 16.61 -25.87
C ARG A 18 -0.65 16.78 -26.27
N ASP A 19 -0.12 15.80 -26.94
CA ASP A 19 1.18 15.92 -27.59
C ASP A 19 1.14 17.08 -28.59
N ALA A 20 2.12 17.98 -28.50
CA ALA A 20 2.15 19.23 -29.30
C ALA A 20 2.38 18.93 -30.79
N THR A 21 2.95 17.77 -31.12
CA THR A 21 3.33 17.41 -32.50
C THR A 21 2.26 16.58 -33.18
N SER A 22 1.73 15.55 -32.45
CA SER A 22 0.76 14.58 -33.01
C SER A 22 -0.69 14.91 -32.66
N GLY A 23 -0.95 15.79 -31.69
CA GLY A 23 -2.28 16.07 -31.16
C GLY A 23 -2.88 14.89 -30.37
N ALA A 24 -2.10 13.83 -30.18
CA ALA A 24 -2.54 12.65 -29.45
C ALA A 24 -2.81 12.98 -27.98
N LEU A 25 -3.82 12.35 -27.40
CA LEU A 25 -4.14 12.45 -25.99
C LEU A 25 -3.09 11.71 -25.17
N HIS A 26 -2.38 12.41 -24.28
CA HIS A 26 -1.52 11.78 -23.28
C HIS A 26 -2.38 11.24 -22.14
N VAL A 27 -2.59 9.92 -22.12
CA VAL A 27 -3.17 9.21 -20.96
C VAL A 27 -2.00 8.64 -20.17
N MET A 28 -1.67 9.28 -19.05
CA MET A 28 -0.69 8.74 -18.09
C MET A 28 -1.42 7.98 -17.00
N ASP A 29 -0.90 6.81 -16.61
CA ASP A 29 -1.36 6.10 -15.43
C ASP A 29 -1.17 6.99 -14.19
N ASN A 30 -2.18 7.04 -13.33
CA ASN A 30 -2.13 7.85 -12.09
C ASN A 30 -0.94 7.45 -11.21
N THR A 31 -0.58 6.18 -11.18
CA THR A 31 0.59 5.67 -10.44
C THR A 31 1.89 6.29 -10.94
N ILE A 32 2.06 6.40 -12.26
CA ILE A 32 3.25 7.04 -12.87
C ILE A 32 3.31 8.51 -12.48
N ILE A 33 2.18 9.22 -12.52
CA ILE A 33 2.11 10.63 -12.10
C ILE A 33 2.56 10.78 -10.65
N LYS A 34 2.08 9.90 -9.73
CA LYS A 34 2.46 9.94 -8.31
C LYS A 34 3.95 9.65 -8.09
N ILE A 35 4.56 8.78 -8.90
CA ILE A 35 6.02 8.56 -8.87
C ILE A 35 6.74 9.84 -9.30
N MET A 36 6.35 10.45 -10.42
CA MET A 36 6.99 11.68 -10.93
C MET A 36 6.82 12.87 -9.98
N ASP A 37 5.74 12.91 -9.21
CA ASP A 37 5.49 13.93 -8.18
C ASP A 37 6.29 13.65 -6.87
N GLY A 38 7.05 12.55 -6.79
CA GLY A 38 7.76 12.14 -5.60
C GLY A 38 6.85 11.73 -4.43
N LYS A 39 5.63 11.31 -4.71
CA LYS A 39 4.59 10.96 -3.72
C LYS A 39 4.29 9.47 -3.65
N SER A 40 5.06 8.63 -4.32
CA SER A 40 4.92 7.18 -4.30
C SER A 40 6.07 6.53 -3.58
N PHE A 41 5.73 5.65 -2.66
CA PHE A 41 6.68 5.00 -1.74
C PHE A 41 6.54 3.49 -1.80
N HIS A 42 7.56 2.81 -1.29
CA HIS A 42 7.61 1.36 -1.25
C HIS A 42 8.46 0.87 -0.09
N LEU A 43 8.16 -0.34 0.40
CA LEU A 43 8.88 -1.03 1.44
C LEU A 43 8.77 -2.54 1.23
N ASP A 44 9.90 -3.25 1.34
CA ASP A 44 9.97 -4.71 1.36
C ASP A 44 10.49 -5.18 2.72
N ASP A 45 9.75 -6.06 3.37
CA ASP A 45 10.12 -6.70 4.62
C ASP A 45 10.31 -8.21 4.40
N VAL A 46 11.56 -8.65 4.39
CA VAL A 46 11.95 -10.05 4.10
C VAL A 46 12.36 -10.77 5.39
N ASN A 47 11.69 -11.88 5.71
CA ASN A 47 11.93 -12.62 6.95
C ASN A 47 11.76 -14.13 6.80
N VAL A 48 12.42 -14.86 7.71
CA VAL A 48 12.12 -16.28 7.96
C VAL A 48 11.17 -16.35 9.14
N VAL A 49 9.96 -16.87 8.89
CA VAL A 49 8.90 -17.00 9.90
C VAL A 49 8.80 -18.47 10.32
N PRO A 50 9.14 -18.83 11.58
CA PRO A 50 8.98 -20.19 12.08
C PRO A 50 7.54 -20.67 12.03
N ASN A 51 7.34 -21.99 12.04
CA ASN A 51 6.00 -22.58 12.12
C ASN A 51 5.23 -22.06 13.35
N THR A 52 3.93 -21.82 13.22
CA THR A 52 3.00 -21.23 14.20
C THR A 52 3.27 -19.78 14.58
N ASN A 53 4.27 -19.14 13.97
CA ASN A 53 4.59 -17.73 14.20
C ASN A 53 4.01 -16.84 13.10
N SER A 54 3.99 -15.54 13.39
CA SER A 54 3.53 -14.52 12.44
C SER A 54 4.60 -13.45 12.20
N ARG A 55 4.66 -12.94 10.96
CA ARG A 55 5.26 -11.64 10.67
C ARG A 55 4.17 -10.60 10.65
N THR A 56 4.38 -9.50 11.38
CA THR A 56 3.37 -8.44 11.53
C THR A 56 4.04 -7.10 11.29
N LEU A 57 3.40 -6.28 10.43
CA LEU A 57 3.74 -4.87 10.23
C LEU A 57 2.61 -4.02 10.78
N LEU A 58 2.96 -3.00 11.57
CA LEU A 58 2.08 -1.95 12.03
C LEU A 58 2.26 -0.74 11.10
N LEU A 59 1.18 -0.23 10.57
CA LEU A 59 1.14 0.97 9.74
C LEU A 59 0.39 2.04 10.51
N THR A 60 1.01 3.21 10.72
CA THR A 60 0.39 4.35 11.40
C THR A 60 0.23 5.51 10.43
N THR A 61 -1.01 5.88 10.15
CA THR A 61 -1.31 7.00 9.26
C THR A 61 -1.16 8.34 9.99
N PRO A 62 -0.69 9.40 9.32
CA PRO A 62 -0.49 10.69 9.95
C PRO A 62 -1.83 11.35 10.33
N ASN A 63 -1.80 12.16 11.40
CA ASN A 63 -2.90 13.03 11.78
C ASN A 63 -2.89 14.34 10.98
N THR A 64 -3.06 14.20 9.66
CA THR A 64 -3.03 15.32 8.71
C THR A 64 -4.11 15.16 7.65
N THR A 65 -4.18 16.08 6.69
CA THR A 65 -5.06 15.98 5.52
C THR A 65 -4.51 15.03 4.45
N THR A 66 -3.29 14.51 4.62
CA THR A 66 -2.66 13.56 3.70
C THR A 66 -3.47 12.27 3.64
N ARG A 67 -3.77 11.86 2.42
CA ARG A 67 -4.51 10.63 2.13
C ARG A 67 -3.54 9.56 1.67
N ILE A 68 -3.55 8.41 2.36
CA ILE A 68 -2.72 7.25 2.03
C ILE A 68 -3.53 6.26 1.19
N TYR A 69 -2.98 5.88 0.04
CA TYR A 69 -3.54 4.84 -0.83
C TYR A 69 -2.55 3.68 -0.88
N LEU A 70 -2.89 2.62 -0.18
CA LEU A 70 -2.04 1.44 0.06
C LEU A 70 -2.47 0.25 -0.78
N SER A 71 -1.51 -0.42 -1.40
CA SER A 71 -1.61 -1.82 -1.81
C SER A 71 -0.53 -2.64 -1.12
N PHE A 72 -0.77 -3.94 -0.92
CA PHE A 72 0.21 -4.83 -0.36
C PHE A 72 0.23 -6.17 -1.11
N ALA A 73 1.39 -6.80 -1.11
CA ALA A 73 1.58 -8.16 -1.60
C ALA A 73 2.35 -8.98 -0.58
N ILE A 74 2.15 -10.29 -0.58
CA ILE A 74 2.89 -11.21 0.29
C ILE A 74 3.40 -12.35 -0.58
N ASN A 75 4.73 -12.53 -0.59
CA ASN A 75 5.40 -13.63 -1.25
C ASN A 75 5.85 -14.66 -0.21
N THR A 76 5.68 -15.93 -0.53
CA THR A 76 6.07 -17.03 0.36
C THR A 76 6.35 -18.32 -0.42
N ASN A 77 7.14 -19.20 0.18
CA ASN A 77 7.42 -20.53 -0.35
C ASN A 77 6.57 -21.65 0.27
N VAL A 78 5.62 -21.31 1.15
CA VAL A 78 4.74 -22.24 1.85
C VAL A 78 3.31 -21.70 1.92
N ILE A 79 2.37 -22.51 2.43
CA ILE A 79 1.00 -22.04 2.70
C ILE A 79 1.04 -21.07 3.89
N LEU A 80 0.53 -19.87 3.66
CA LEU A 80 0.37 -18.83 4.67
C LEU A 80 -1.08 -18.38 4.81
N GLU A 81 -1.45 -17.97 6.02
CA GLU A 81 -2.65 -17.20 6.28
C GLU A 81 -2.28 -15.72 6.41
N TYR A 82 -3.05 -14.81 5.78
CA TYR A 82 -2.80 -13.38 5.89
C TYR A 82 -4.03 -12.60 6.29
N PHE A 83 -3.79 -11.46 6.93
CA PHE A 83 -4.82 -10.52 7.36
C PHE A 83 -4.37 -9.08 7.13
N LEU A 84 -5.34 -8.21 6.82
CA LEU A 84 -5.28 -6.77 7.02
C LEU A 84 -6.31 -6.42 8.09
N TYR A 85 -5.87 -5.75 9.16
CA TYR A 85 -6.73 -5.27 10.23
C TYR A 85 -6.71 -3.75 10.31
N GLU A 86 -7.79 -3.17 10.84
CA GLU A 86 -7.92 -1.75 11.17
C GLU A 86 -8.13 -1.60 12.68
N ASN A 87 -7.58 -0.56 13.26
CA ASN A 87 -7.72 -0.16 14.65
C ASN A 87 -7.29 -1.27 15.64
N PRO A 88 -6.05 -1.77 15.54
CA PRO A 88 -5.49 -2.68 16.54
C PRO A 88 -5.27 -1.94 17.86
N THR A 89 -5.12 -2.69 18.94
CA THR A 89 -4.60 -2.16 20.20
C THR A 89 -3.18 -2.66 20.39
N VAL A 90 -2.21 -1.75 20.42
CA VAL A 90 -0.79 -2.09 20.60
C VAL A 90 -0.24 -1.46 21.88
N SER A 91 0.62 -2.17 22.59
CA SER A 91 1.34 -1.66 23.76
C SER A 91 2.77 -1.22 23.42
N ASN A 92 3.29 -1.67 22.29
CA ASN A 92 4.57 -1.24 21.72
C ASN A 92 4.48 -1.31 20.21
N VAL A 93 4.80 -0.22 19.54
CA VAL A 93 4.72 -0.10 18.07
C VAL A 93 5.73 -0.98 17.33
N GLY A 94 6.80 -1.41 18.01
CA GLY A 94 7.87 -2.21 17.42
C GLY A 94 9.03 -1.38 16.94
N THR A 95 9.73 -1.88 15.91
CA THR A 95 10.92 -1.24 15.33
C THR A 95 10.57 -0.65 13.97
N ASP A 96 11.00 0.59 13.75
CA ASP A 96 10.78 1.32 12.51
C ASP A 96 11.45 0.66 11.30
N LEU A 97 10.77 0.70 10.16
CA LEU A 97 11.25 0.25 8.87
C LEU A 97 11.41 1.44 7.91
N THR A 98 12.51 1.45 7.19
CA THR A 98 12.79 2.52 6.23
C THR A 98 11.97 2.35 4.96
N SER A 99 11.15 3.34 4.65
CA SER A 99 10.41 3.48 3.39
C SER A 99 11.25 4.17 2.33
N TYR A 100 11.10 3.78 1.08
CA TYR A 100 11.83 4.36 -0.04
C TYR A 100 10.89 5.07 -1.01
N ASN A 101 11.25 6.31 -1.39
CA ASN A 101 10.56 7.00 -2.47
C ASN A 101 10.88 6.33 -3.81
N LYS A 102 9.85 6.05 -4.62
CA LYS A 102 10.02 5.44 -5.95
C LYS A 102 10.67 6.39 -6.96
N ASP A 103 10.48 7.71 -6.81
CA ASP A 103 11.33 8.69 -7.50
C ASP A 103 12.64 8.86 -6.73
N ARG A 104 13.71 8.25 -7.25
CA ARG A 104 15.03 8.27 -6.61
C ARG A 104 15.71 9.64 -6.66
N ASN A 105 15.19 10.61 -7.40
CA ASN A 105 15.65 11.99 -7.42
C ASN A 105 14.89 12.88 -6.42
N SER A 106 13.75 12.40 -5.89
CA SER A 106 12.97 13.13 -4.89
C SER A 106 13.61 13.01 -3.50
N SER A 107 13.64 14.11 -2.76
CA SER A 107 14.03 14.16 -1.34
C SER A 107 12.82 13.98 -0.40
N ALA A 108 11.61 13.82 -0.93
CA ALA A 108 10.40 13.65 -0.12
C ALA A 108 10.44 12.31 0.64
N THR A 109 10.09 12.36 1.92
CA THR A 109 9.96 11.21 2.80
C THR A 109 8.50 10.83 2.98
N ALA A 110 8.24 9.54 3.21
CA ALA A 110 6.90 9.06 3.52
C ALA A 110 6.37 9.67 4.82
N THR A 111 5.05 9.88 4.87
CA THR A 111 4.33 10.26 6.10
C THR A 111 3.65 9.08 6.77
N LEU A 112 3.50 7.96 6.07
CA LEU A 112 3.07 6.69 6.65
C LEU A 112 4.24 6.07 7.42
N ASP A 113 4.08 5.86 8.72
CA ASP A 113 5.03 5.13 9.54
C ASP A 113 4.76 3.62 9.43
N VAL A 114 5.82 2.83 9.25
CA VAL A 114 5.74 1.37 9.17
C VAL A 114 6.72 0.75 10.16
N ASN A 115 6.19 -0.04 11.10
CA ASN A 115 6.97 -0.71 12.12
C ASN A 115 6.81 -2.22 12.04
N HIS A 116 7.85 -2.98 12.34
CA HIS A 116 7.78 -4.44 12.46
C HIS A 116 7.78 -4.91 13.91
N THR A 117 7.23 -6.10 14.13
CA THR A 117 7.21 -6.77 15.44
C THR A 117 6.52 -5.95 16.54
N PRO A 118 5.35 -5.34 16.28
CA PRO A 118 4.61 -4.65 17.33
C PRO A 118 4.13 -5.64 18.40
N THR A 119 3.95 -5.17 19.65
CA THR A 119 3.28 -5.95 20.69
C THR A 119 1.79 -5.65 20.65
N VAL A 120 1.01 -6.60 20.13
CA VAL A 120 -0.42 -6.46 19.86
C VAL A 120 -1.24 -7.14 20.96
N SER A 121 -2.12 -6.39 21.62
CA SER A 121 -3.09 -6.93 22.60
C SER A 121 -4.44 -7.27 21.96
N SER A 122 -4.85 -6.54 20.91
CA SER A 122 -6.01 -6.83 20.07
C SER A 122 -5.69 -6.50 18.62
N ALA A 123 -6.03 -7.39 17.70
CA ALA A 123 -5.75 -7.18 16.28
C ALA A 123 -6.68 -6.14 15.61
N GLY A 124 -7.82 -5.82 16.23
CA GLY A 124 -8.80 -4.89 15.66
C GLY A 124 -9.78 -5.54 14.68
N THR A 125 -10.30 -4.74 13.76
CA THR A 125 -11.31 -5.17 12.77
C THR A 125 -10.65 -5.74 11.53
N VAL A 126 -11.07 -6.94 11.11
CA VAL A 126 -10.57 -7.58 9.86
C VAL A 126 -11.14 -6.84 8.66
N LEU A 127 -10.27 -6.29 7.81
CA LEU A 127 -10.63 -5.70 6.52
C LEU A 127 -10.42 -6.68 5.36
N SER A 128 -9.35 -7.48 5.43
CA SER A 128 -9.05 -8.52 4.43
C SER A 128 -8.44 -9.73 5.10
N HIS A 129 -8.79 -10.91 4.60
CA HIS A 129 -8.29 -12.20 5.10
C HIS A 129 -8.21 -13.19 3.94
N GLY A 130 -7.23 -14.07 3.97
CA GLY A 130 -7.12 -15.15 3.01
C GLY A 130 -5.93 -16.05 3.24
N TYR A 131 -5.81 -17.04 2.35
CA TYR A 131 -4.70 -17.98 2.33
C TYR A 131 -3.91 -17.82 1.05
N ILE A 132 -2.60 -17.90 1.16
CA ILE A 132 -1.70 -18.05 0.03
C ILE A 132 -1.41 -19.54 -0.07
N VAL A 133 -1.76 -20.14 -1.21
CA VAL A 133 -1.53 -21.57 -1.46
C VAL A 133 -0.46 -21.70 -2.53
N THR A 134 0.65 -22.38 -2.18
CA THR A 134 1.76 -22.58 -3.11
C THR A 134 1.44 -23.75 -4.07
N ASN A 135 1.39 -23.46 -5.36
CA ASN A 135 1.50 -24.46 -6.42
C ASN A 135 2.87 -24.32 -7.08
N ASN A 136 3.85 -25.13 -6.62
CA ASN A 136 5.22 -25.19 -7.19
C ASN A 136 5.99 -23.84 -7.26
N ASN A 137 6.81 -23.60 -6.24
CA ASN A 137 7.90 -22.59 -6.21
C ASN A 137 7.48 -21.12 -6.38
N ASN A 138 7.23 -20.45 -5.27
CA ASN A 138 6.91 -19.05 -5.10
C ASN A 138 5.49 -18.65 -5.53
N THR A 139 4.64 -18.43 -4.56
CA THR A 139 3.32 -17.84 -4.80
C THR A 139 3.32 -16.42 -4.27
N GLU A 140 3.06 -15.48 -5.17
CA GLU A 140 2.76 -14.11 -4.85
C GLU A 140 1.24 -13.98 -4.68
N ARG A 141 0.81 -13.40 -3.58
CA ARG A 141 -0.51 -12.80 -3.47
C ARG A 141 -0.36 -11.29 -3.54
N SER A 142 -0.64 -10.73 -4.69
CA SER A 142 -0.92 -9.31 -4.80
C SER A 142 -2.40 -9.09 -4.51
N ASP A 143 -2.73 -8.37 -3.44
CA ASP A 143 -4.04 -7.76 -3.33
C ASP A 143 -4.01 -6.52 -4.20
N ASN A 144 -4.40 -6.65 -5.48
CA ASN A 144 -4.49 -5.54 -6.43
C ASN A 144 -5.51 -4.48 -6.01
N ARG A 145 -6.14 -4.65 -4.83
CA ARG A 145 -7.03 -3.68 -4.24
C ARG A 145 -6.23 -2.53 -3.64
N MET A 146 -6.59 -1.34 -4.05
CA MET A 146 -6.07 -0.12 -3.45
C MET A 146 -6.94 0.24 -2.26
N TRP A 147 -6.35 0.33 -1.08
CA TRP A 147 -7.00 0.76 0.16
C TRP A 147 -6.74 2.24 0.38
N LYS A 148 -7.79 3.05 0.49
CA LYS A 148 -7.67 4.39 1.03
C LYS A 148 -7.79 4.32 2.54
N LEU A 149 -6.66 4.54 3.23
CA LEU A 149 -6.60 4.48 4.68
C LEU A 149 -7.23 5.73 5.31
N LYS A 150 -7.78 5.60 6.52
CA LYS A 150 -8.23 6.71 7.34
C LYS A 150 -7.03 7.45 7.91
N ALA A 151 -7.14 8.76 8.13
CA ALA A 151 -6.12 9.53 8.82
C ALA A 151 -6.15 9.25 10.33
N ASN A 152 -5.00 9.37 10.99
CA ASN A 152 -4.84 9.16 12.42
C ASN A 152 -5.35 7.79 12.89
N GLU A 153 -5.02 6.75 12.14
CA GLU A 153 -5.49 5.38 12.40
C GLU A 153 -4.33 4.39 12.26
N GLU A 154 -4.44 3.26 12.94
CA GLU A 154 -3.48 2.17 12.86
C GLU A 154 -4.04 0.99 12.09
N TYR A 155 -3.15 0.30 11.34
CA TYR A 155 -3.47 -0.90 10.57
C TYR A 155 -2.40 -1.97 10.82
N LEU A 156 -2.80 -3.27 10.78
CA LEU A 156 -1.86 -4.38 10.83
C LEU A 156 -1.94 -5.19 9.54
N VAL A 157 -0.79 -5.41 8.90
CA VAL A 157 -0.61 -6.49 7.93
C VAL A 157 0.06 -7.64 8.64
N ARG A 158 -0.58 -8.81 8.68
CA ARG A 158 -0.09 -10.01 9.36
C ARG A 158 -0.03 -11.19 8.40
N ALA A 159 1.10 -11.89 8.38
CA ALA A 159 1.28 -13.16 7.69
C ALA A 159 1.61 -14.23 8.72
N THR A 160 0.78 -15.27 8.82
CA THR A 160 0.92 -16.37 9.82
C THR A 160 1.33 -17.64 9.11
N ASN A 161 2.41 -18.26 9.58
CA ASN A 161 2.92 -19.50 9.05
C ASN A 161 2.34 -20.71 9.81
N ASN A 162 1.49 -21.50 9.13
CA ASN A 162 0.90 -22.73 9.64
C ASN A 162 1.33 -23.96 8.82
N SER A 163 2.50 -23.90 8.15
CA SER A 163 2.93 -24.91 7.16
C SER A 163 3.60 -26.15 7.74
N GLY A 164 3.92 -26.15 9.02
CA GLY A 164 4.66 -27.24 9.68
C GLY A 164 6.19 -27.06 9.68
N GLY A 165 6.73 -26.06 8.96
CA GLY A 165 8.17 -25.75 8.88
C GLY A 165 8.41 -24.25 8.83
N ASN A 166 9.65 -23.81 8.62
CA ASN A 166 9.98 -22.41 8.43
C ASN A 166 9.48 -21.92 7.07
N ALA A 167 8.98 -20.69 7.00
CA ALA A 167 8.55 -19.99 5.80
C ALA A 167 9.48 -18.82 5.48
N ASN A 168 9.88 -18.68 4.22
CA ASN A 168 10.40 -17.42 3.73
C ASN A 168 9.21 -16.53 3.37
N VAL A 169 9.11 -15.38 4.01
CA VAL A 169 7.99 -14.45 3.85
C VAL A 169 8.54 -13.09 3.47
N THR A 170 8.02 -12.52 2.40
CA THR A 170 8.25 -11.12 2.02
C THR A 170 6.91 -10.41 2.04
N ILE A 171 6.79 -9.35 2.84
CA ILE A 171 5.65 -8.43 2.80
C ILE A 171 6.09 -7.20 2.03
N LEU A 172 5.42 -6.92 0.91
CA LEU A 172 5.65 -5.76 0.07
C LEU A 172 4.53 -4.77 0.30
N LEU A 173 4.88 -3.53 0.57
CA LEU A 173 3.94 -2.41 0.69
C LEU A 173 4.25 -1.39 -0.40
N ASP A 174 3.23 -1.02 -1.16
CA ASP A 174 3.26 0.06 -2.13
C ASP A 174 2.17 1.06 -1.81
N TRP A 175 2.51 2.35 -1.74
CA TRP A 175 1.50 3.37 -1.51
C TRP A 175 1.86 4.69 -2.17
N TYR A 176 0.86 5.55 -2.26
CA TYR A 176 1.08 6.95 -2.59
C TYR A 176 0.29 7.87 -1.65
N GLU A 177 0.76 9.10 -1.55
CA GLU A 177 0.27 10.13 -0.65
C GLU A 177 -0.29 11.32 -1.40
N GLU A 178 -1.47 11.84 -0.99
CA GLU A 178 -2.16 13.00 -1.57
C GLU A 178 -2.51 14.06 -0.53
#